data_eb13414377411bd78d13c8567cabe8c1
#
_entry.id   eb13414377411bd78d13c8567cabe8c1
#
_cell.length_a   1.000
_cell.length_b   1.000
_cell.length_c   1.000
_cell.angle_alpha   90.00
_cell.angle_beta   90.00
_cell.angle_gamma   90.00
#
_symmetry.space_group_name_H-M   'P 1'
#
loop_
_entity.id
_entity.type
_entity.pdbx_description
1 polymer ?
#
loop_
_entity_poly.entity_id
_entity_poly.type
_entity_poly.pdbx_seq_one_letter_code
_entity_poly.pdbx_strand_id
1 'polypeptide(L)'
;VMKGAKGASFMRPEWIDFMSNNTLPIVATLFVVLSIVFQLLILIANVNVFKIIILAGTFALAFTFAGNDLVNFVGVPLAALDSYNEWVASGAAADTFTMEGLLKPTVANTFLLLLAGLVMVLTLWFSKKAQIVIQTSINLSSSNSGEHEQFGSSLPGRMIVRASMGFGRLVNQFIPMGVKKGIDSRFEPKKLLHGETPLPFDYVRASINLVVSAVLIASATSLKLPLSTTYVTFMVAMGSSFADGAWDRETAVYRISGVLTVISGWFITALCASTMAAVVCWLTLWGEGIAALIFAVGSVFLLVRSNLKAKLDTVDMRADLDTRYDAHKMQQLVEERTEVNFEKTVAVFGELVDKFLADKEADLRQIKTDSNELFDKMSADRGLYYRMANSSFKPTNKDFDARYCYYRISTNMREVGRSLQSLAKLATDHVANRHRIYQGELKNELQNLAQYLKQISTGEDGKLNLRNVMLHADEASNRIDALQAELLRRIPDDKLSVRGCELYLNFLVFAREFINRCSIVAVLSGQLDEIAQR
;
A
#
# COMPACT_ATOMS: atom_id res chain seq x y z
N VAL A 1 8.72 22.55 19.50
CA VAL A 1 8.92 21.97 20.85
C VAL A 1 8.79 23.02 21.93
N MET A 2 9.55 24.11 21.88
CA MET A 2 9.60 25.11 22.94
C MET A 2 8.29 25.86 23.18
N LYS A 3 7.55 26.23 22.13
CA LYS A 3 6.24 26.89 22.30
C LYS A 3 5.19 25.98 22.94
N GLY A 4 5.23 24.68 22.68
CA GLY A 4 4.34 23.69 23.34
C GLY A 4 4.66 23.45 24.82
N ALA A 5 5.91 23.64 25.22
CA ALA A 5 6.34 23.45 26.59
C ALA A 5 6.15 24.69 27.49
N LYS A 6 5.72 25.83 26.94
CA LYS A 6 5.55 27.08 27.72
C LYS A 6 4.60 26.98 28.92
N GLY A 7 3.64 26.07 28.88
CA GLY A 7 2.69 25.82 29.96
C GLY A 7 3.05 24.65 30.88
N ALA A 8 4.19 24.00 30.66
CA ALA A 8 4.58 22.86 31.47
C ALA A 8 5.10 23.28 32.85
N SER A 9 4.69 22.58 33.90
CA SER A 9 5.04 22.87 35.30
C SER A 9 6.53 22.78 35.59
N PHE A 10 7.32 22.12 34.72
CA PHE A 10 8.78 21.98 34.87
C PHE A 10 9.58 23.08 34.15
N MET A 11 8.93 23.95 33.35
CA MET A 11 9.60 25.01 32.60
C MET A 11 9.56 26.33 33.38
N ARG A 12 10.74 26.83 33.72
CA ARG A 12 10.87 28.14 34.35
C ARG A 12 10.71 29.27 33.34
N PRO A 13 10.00 30.36 33.65
CA PRO A 13 9.83 31.51 32.77
C PRO A 13 11.14 32.06 32.22
N GLU A 14 12.17 32.13 33.04
CA GLU A 14 13.52 32.61 32.69
C GLU A 14 14.15 31.80 31.52
N TRP A 15 13.94 30.47 31.50
CA TRP A 15 14.45 29.60 30.42
C TRP A 15 13.70 29.83 29.12
N ILE A 16 12.40 30.09 29.22
CA ILE A 16 11.55 30.38 28.07
C ILE A 16 12.00 31.70 27.41
N ASP A 17 12.23 32.74 28.22
CA ASP A 17 12.66 34.04 27.73
C ASP A 17 14.09 34.00 27.18
N PHE A 18 15.01 33.32 27.85
CA PHE A 18 16.36 33.09 27.34
C PHE A 18 16.34 32.39 25.96
N MET A 19 15.58 31.30 25.86
CA MET A 19 15.51 30.52 24.61
C MET A 19 14.79 31.27 23.49
N SER A 20 13.76 32.09 23.81
CA SER A 20 13.05 32.86 22.80
C SER A 20 13.89 34.02 22.25
N ASN A 21 14.68 34.64 23.09
CA ASN A 21 15.54 35.78 22.71
C ASN A 21 16.83 35.31 22.01
N ASN A 22 17.30 34.09 22.30
CA ASN A 22 18.55 33.54 21.75
C ASN A 22 18.32 32.34 20.81
N THR A 23 17.16 32.24 20.17
CA THR A 23 16.83 31.09 19.31
C THR A 23 17.87 30.88 18.21
N LEU A 24 18.27 31.93 17.50
CA LEU A 24 19.21 31.85 16.38
C LEU A 24 20.62 31.44 16.80
N PRO A 25 21.24 32.04 17.85
CA PRO A 25 22.50 31.56 18.40
C PRO A 25 22.45 30.10 18.90
N ILE A 26 21.37 29.69 19.57
CA ILE A 26 21.19 28.32 20.05
C ILE A 26 21.17 27.34 18.89
N VAL A 27 20.38 27.62 17.84
CA VAL A 27 20.29 26.76 16.65
C VAL A 27 21.65 26.69 15.93
N ALA A 28 22.34 27.81 15.79
CA ALA A 28 23.67 27.86 15.16
C ALA A 28 24.70 27.04 15.96
N THR A 29 24.70 27.20 17.28
CA THR A 29 25.61 26.44 18.17
C THR A 29 25.31 24.93 18.10
N LEU A 30 24.04 24.53 18.18
CA LEU A 30 23.65 23.13 18.03
C LEU A 30 24.04 22.56 16.68
N PHE A 31 23.87 23.33 15.59
CA PHE A 31 24.27 22.91 14.26
C PHE A 31 25.78 22.63 14.18
N VAL A 32 26.62 23.53 14.70
CA VAL A 32 28.09 23.37 14.70
C VAL A 32 28.49 22.17 15.57
N VAL A 33 27.97 22.07 16.79
CA VAL A 33 28.29 20.99 17.71
C VAL A 33 27.88 19.65 17.15
N LEU A 34 26.63 19.51 16.65
CA LEU A 34 26.17 18.25 16.06
C LEU A 34 26.92 17.89 14.78
N SER A 35 27.31 18.87 13.96
CA SER A 35 28.13 18.63 12.78
C SER A 35 29.50 18.06 13.15
N ILE A 36 30.15 18.59 14.18
CA ILE A 36 31.44 18.08 14.68
C ILE A 36 31.25 16.67 15.26
N VAL A 37 30.22 16.44 16.07
CA VAL A 37 29.93 15.13 16.67
C VAL A 37 29.68 14.07 15.58
N PHE A 38 28.86 14.38 14.59
CA PHE A 38 28.58 13.45 13.50
C PHE A 38 29.82 13.18 12.64
N GLN A 39 30.63 14.21 12.38
CA GLN A 39 31.89 14.03 11.67
C GLN A 39 32.85 13.11 12.44
N LEU A 40 32.96 13.25 13.74
CA LEU A 40 33.75 12.37 14.60
C LEU A 40 33.21 10.94 14.62
N LEU A 41 31.90 10.75 14.70
CA LEU A 41 31.26 9.44 14.64
C LEU A 41 31.52 8.72 13.29
N ILE A 42 31.51 9.46 12.19
CA ILE A 42 31.87 8.90 10.86
C ILE A 42 33.33 8.47 10.83
N LEU A 43 34.26 9.35 11.30
CA LEU A 43 35.69 9.12 11.19
C LEU A 43 36.22 8.05 12.16
N ILE A 44 35.70 8.01 13.40
CA ILE A 44 36.21 7.14 14.46
C ILE A 44 35.46 5.80 14.52
N ALA A 45 34.14 5.84 14.41
CA ALA A 45 33.27 4.68 14.65
C ALA A 45 32.66 4.12 13.36
N ASN A 46 32.89 4.72 12.18
CA ASN A 46 32.31 4.32 10.89
C ASN A 46 30.78 4.12 10.94
N VAL A 47 30.12 4.95 11.74
CA VAL A 47 28.66 4.85 11.98
C VAL A 47 27.90 5.47 10.82
N ASN A 48 26.85 4.79 10.37
CA ASN A 48 25.91 5.37 9.39
C ASN A 48 25.03 6.43 10.07
N VAL A 49 25.38 7.70 9.88
CA VAL A 49 24.72 8.86 10.49
C VAL A 49 23.23 8.96 10.07
N PHE A 50 22.86 8.48 8.88
CA PHE A 50 21.46 8.50 8.45
C PHE A 50 20.55 7.67 9.38
N LYS A 51 21.03 6.57 9.95
CA LYS A 51 20.26 5.81 10.95
C LYS A 51 19.95 6.65 12.19
N ILE A 52 20.91 7.44 12.65
CA ILE A 52 20.73 8.33 13.79
C ILE A 52 19.73 9.44 13.44
N ILE A 53 19.87 10.04 12.23
CA ILE A 53 18.95 11.08 11.74
C ILE A 53 17.52 10.54 11.61
N ILE A 54 17.36 9.32 11.11
CA ILE A 54 16.04 8.69 11.00
C ILE A 54 15.40 8.49 12.37
N LEU A 55 16.14 7.98 13.35
CA LEU A 55 15.65 7.81 14.72
C LEU A 55 15.29 9.14 15.38
N ALA A 56 16.18 10.13 15.29
CA ALA A 56 15.93 11.47 15.82
C ALA A 56 14.80 12.18 15.09
N GLY A 57 14.73 12.05 13.77
CA GLY A 57 13.66 12.59 12.94
C GLY A 57 12.32 11.94 13.22
N THR A 58 12.27 10.63 13.43
CA THR A 58 11.04 9.92 13.83
C THR A 58 10.55 10.41 15.19
N PHE A 59 11.45 10.57 16.16
CA PHE A 59 11.10 11.15 17.47
C PHE A 59 10.57 12.58 17.33
N ALA A 60 11.28 13.44 16.58
CA ALA A 60 10.87 14.83 16.36
C ALA A 60 9.50 14.92 15.65
N LEU A 61 9.28 14.08 14.65
CA LEU A 61 8.00 14.01 13.93
C LEU A 61 6.87 13.53 14.84
N ALA A 62 7.09 12.46 15.62
CA ALA A 62 6.11 11.96 16.60
C ALA A 62 5.77 13.03 17.65
N PHE A 63 6.77 13.76 18.12
CA PHE A 63 6.57 14.84 19.08
C PHE A 63 5.75 16.01 18.49
N THR A 64 6.02 16.38 17.24
CA THR A 64 5.24 17.42 16.54
C THR A 64 3.82 16.97 16.23
N PHE A 65 3.61 15.69 15.90
CA PHE A 65 2.28 15.10 15.74
C PHE A 65 1.49 15.15 17.03
N ALA A 66 2.08 14.70 18.14
CA ALA A 66 1.43 14.76 19.43
C ALA A 66 0.99 16.20 19.80
N GLY A 67 1.83 17.19 19.52
CA GLY A 67 1.51 18.60 19.78
C GLY A 67 0.40 19.18 18.88
N ASN A 68 0.22 18.65 17.66
CA ASN A 68 -0.80 19.12 16.74
C ASN A 68 -2.06 18.24 16.79
N ASP A 69 -1.92 16.93 16.70
CA ASP A 69 -3.05 16.02 16.52
C ASP A 69 -3.78 15.75 17.84
N LEU A 70 -3.08 15.68 18.97
CA LEU A 70 -3.71 15.48 20.27
C LEU A 70 -4.70 16.61 20.60
N VAL A 71 -4.34 17.86 20.29
CA VAL A 71 -5.23 19.01 20.49
C VAL A 71 -6.49 18.90 19.62
N ASN A 72 -6.37 18.42 18.39
CA ASN A 72 -7.51 18.27 17.48
C ASN A 72 -8.50 17.19 17.96
N PHE A 73 -8.03 16.12 18.60
CA PHE A 73 -8.88 15.03 19.08
C PHE A 73 -9.42 15.27 20.50
N VAL A 74 -8.60 15.79 21.38
CA VAL A 74 -8.93 15.93 22.82
C VAL A 74 -9.33 17.36 23.18
N GLY A 75 -8.91 18.34 22.41
CA GLY A 75 -9.20 19.75 22.68
C GLY A 75 -10.69 20.07 22.69
N VAL A 76 -11.49 19.55 21.76
CA VAL A 76 -12.94 19.79 21.69
C VAL A 76 -13.68 19.28 22.94
N PRO A 77 -13.53 18.00 23.35
CA PRO A 77 -14.20 17.52 24.57
C PRO A 77 -13.68 18.21 25.85
N LEU A 78 -12.40 18.61 25.92
CA LEU A 78 -11.90 19.38 27.05
C LEU A 78 -12.47 20.79 27.10
N ALA A 79 -12.54 21.49 25.96
CA ALA A 79 -13.15 22.79 25.88
C ALA A 79 -14.66 22.75 26.25
N ALA A 80 -15.35 21.69 25.83
CA ALA A 80 -16.74 21.47 26.23
C ALA A 80 -16.89 21.26 27.75
N LEU A 81 -15.99 20.50 28.37
CA LEU A 81 -15.95 20.28 29.81
C LEU A 81 -15.67 21.59 30.56
N ASP A 82 -14.69 22.37 30.09
CA ASP A 82 -14.34 23.65 30.70
C ASP A 82 -15.51 24.64 30.58
N SER A 83 -16.16 24.71 29.44
CA SER A 83 -17.36 25.56 29.23
C SER A 83 -18.53 25.14 30.13
N TYR A 84 -18.71 23.83 30.31
CA TYR A 84 -19.72 23.31 31.24
C TYR A 84 -19.41 23.72 32.69
N ASN A 85 -18.18 23.58 33.12
CA ASN A 85 -17.74 23.97 34.46
C ASN A 85 -17.89 25.48 34.70
N GLU A 86 -17.56 26.33 33.70
CA GLU A 86 -17.77 27.77 33.76
C GLU A 86 -19.27 28.13 33.88
N TRP A 87 -20.11 27.46 33.09
CA TRP A 87 -21.56 27.65 33.15
C TRP A 87 -22.11 27.28 34.51
N VAL A 88 -21.76 26.10 35.05
CA VAL A 88 -22.17 25.68 36.40
C VAL A 88 -21.69 26.65 37.48
N ALA A 89 -20.46 27.13 37.37
CA ALA A 89 -19.90 28.10 38.34
C ALA A 89 -20.58 29.48 38.24
N SER A 90 -21.06 29.87 37.08
CA SER A 90 -21.74 31.16 36.86
C SER A 90 -23.15 31.21 37.48
N GLY A 91 -23.80 30.05 37.65
CA GLY A 91 -25.20 29.97 38.10
C GLY A 91 -26.22 30.58 37.14
N ALA A 92 -25.80 30.98 35.92
CA ALA A 92 -26.65 31.58 34.91
C ALA A 92 -27.55 30.54 34.26
N ALA A 93 -28.72 30.96 33.73
CA ALA A 93 -29.55 30.08 32.94
C ALA A 93 -28.85 29.72 31.61
N ALA A 94 -29.06 28.50 31.10
CA ALA A 94 -28.37 27.97 29.93
C ALA A 94 -28.61 28.79 28.64
N ASP A 95 -29.72 29.46 28.55
CA ASP A 95 -30.13 30.31 27.41
C ASP A 95 -29.52 31.71 27.43
N THR A 96 -29.05 32.16 28.60
CA THR A 96 -28.43 33.49 28.78
C THR A 96 -26.93 33.48 28.95
N PHE A 97 -26.35 32.30 29.12
CA PHE A 97 -24.91 32.16 29.32
C PHE A 97 -24.14 32.32 28.00
N THR A 98 -23.29 33.35 27.94
CA THR A 98 -22.36 33.56 26.80
C THR A 98 -21.07 32.83 27.09
N MET A 99 -20.64 31.93 26.18
CA MET A 99 -19.41 31.15 26.35
C MET A 99 -18.14 31.97 26.05
N GLU A 100 -18.00 33.14 26.68
CA GLU A 100 -16.86 34.04 26.49
C GLU A 100 -15.52 33.46 26.96
N GLY A 101 -15.55 32.48 27.87
CA GLY A 101 -14.38 31.75 28.30
C GLY A 101 -13.64 31.03 27.17
N LEU A 102 -14.38 30.60 26.14
CA LEU A 102 -13.78 29.97 24.94
C LEU A 102 -12.96 30.93 24.06
N LEU A 103 -13.13 32.25 24.22
CA LEU A 103 -12.33 33.27 23.52
C LEU A 103 -10.94 33.42 24.11
N LYS A 104 -10.73 32.97 25.35
CA LYS A 104 -9.44 33.05 26.02
C LYS A 104 -8.72 31.70 25.95
N PRO A 105 -7.39 31.68 25.80
CA PRO A 105 -6.62 30.44 25.91
C PRO A 105 -6.79 29.84 27.32
N THR A 106 -7.49 28.72 27.43
CA THR A 106 -7.64 27.98 28.70
C THR A 106 -6.50 26.99 28.87
N VAL A 107 -6.06 26.77 30.11
CA VAL A 107 -5.09 25.73 30.45
C VAL A 107 -5.86 24.44 30.67
N ALA A 108 -5.75 23.51 29.74
CA ALA A 108 -6.41 22.22 29.85
C ALA A 108 -5.93 21.43 31.06
N ASN A 109 -6.81 20.64 31.65
CA ASN A 109 -6.48 19.79 32.81
C ASN A 109 -5.38 18.79 32.44
N THR A 110 -4.20 18.92 33.06
CA THR A 110 -3.00 18.10 32.77
C THR A 110 -3.26 16.61 32.96
N PHE A 111 -4.08 16.22 33.95
CA PHE A 111 -4.41 14.83 34.21
C PHE A 111 -5.20 14.21 33.05
N LEU A 112 -6.19 14.93 32.52
CA LEU A 112 -6.99 14.46 31.35
C LEU A 112 -6.14 14.38 30.10
N LEU A 113 -5.20 15.31 29.88
CA LEU A 113 -4.25 15.24 28.78
C LEU A 113 -3.31 14.05 28.90
N LEU A 114 -2.80 13.75 30.10
CA LEU A 114 -1.98 12.55 30.33
C LEU A 114 -2.75 11.26 30.11
N LEU A 115 -3.99 11.20 30.55
CA LEU A 115 -4.86 10.04 30.33
C LEU A 115 -5.13 9.83 28.84
N ALA A 116 -5.44 10.90 28.10
CA ALA A 116 -5.63 10.85 26.66
C ALA A 116 -4.35 10.41 25.92
N GLY A 117 -3.20 10.93 26.32
CA GLY A 117 -1.89 10.52 25.81
C GLY A 117 -1.60 9.04 26.07
N LEU A 118 -1.91 8.55 27.27
CA LEU A 118 -1.78 7.13 27.62
C LEU A 118 -2.66 6.25 26.72
N VAL A 119 -3.94 6.61 26.54
CA VAL A 119 -4.86 5.88 25.64
C VAL A 119 -4.32 5.87 24.22
N MET A 120 -3.79 6.99 23.73
CA MET A 120 -3.18 7.07 22.40
C MET A 120 -1.96 6.15 22.26
N VAL A 121 -1.05 6.12 23.23
CA VAL A 121 0.12 5.24 23.25
C VAL A 121 -0.31 3.78 23.21
N LEU A 122 -1.24 3.38 24.08
CA LEU A 122 -1.74 2.01 24.14
C LEU A 122 -2.43 1.61 22.82
N THR A 123 -3.23 2.50 22.23
CA THR A 123 -3.90 2.26 20.95
C THR A 123 -2.90 2.08 19.83
N LEU A 124 -1.91 2.95 19.70
CA LEU A 124 -0.87 2.83 18.68
C LEU A 124 -0.03 1.56 18.85
N TRP A 125 0.28 1.18 20.08
CA TRP A 125 1.07 -0.02 20.37
C TRP A 125 0.34 -1.31 20.03
N PHE A 126 -0.95 -1.40 20.35
CA PHE A 126 -1.73 -2.62 20.15
C PHE A 126 -2.52 -2.67 18.83
N SER A 127 -2.65 -1.55 18.11
CA SER A 127 -3.44 -1.48 16.88
C SER A 127 -2.65 -1.97 15.67
N LYS A 128 -3.10 -3.07 15.08
CA LYS A 128 -2.56 -3.57 13.81
C LYS A 128 -2.83 -2.62 12.64
N LYS A 129 -3.92 -1.85 12.69
CA LYS A 129 -4.23 -0.82 11.68
C LYS A 129 -3.19 0.30 11.67
N ALA A 130 -2.66 0.69 12.83
CA ALA A 130 -1.57 1.65 12.92
C ALA A 130 -0.27 1.13 12.27
N GLN A 131 0.00 -0.17 12.34
CA GLN A 131 1.16 -0.79 11.69
C GLN A 131 1.08 -0.72 10.16
N ILE A 132 -0.13 -0.77 9.56
CA ILE A 132 -0.33 -0.61 8.11
C ILE A 132 0.09 0.80 7.66
N VAL A 133 -0.18 1.82 8.47
CA VAL A 133 0.24 3.22 8.18
C VAL A 133 1.77 3.33 8.15
N ILE A 134 2.46 2.65 9.07
CA ILE A 134 3.94 2.59 9.09
C ILE A 134 4.46 1.94 7.80
N GLN A 135 3.85 0.82 7.37
CA GLN A 135 4.21 0.16 6.13
C GLN A 135 4.04 1.07 4.91
N THR A 136 2.95 1.84 4.87
CA THR A 136 2.71 2.84 3.81
C THR A 136 3.80 3.91 3.81
N SER A 137 4.21 4.40 4.97
CA SER A 137 5.29 5.38 5.09
C SER A 137 6.65 4.83 4.61
N ILE A 138 6.95 3.56 4.90
CA ILE A 138 8.13 2.87 4.39
C ILE A 138 8.07 2.77 2.86
N ASN A 139 6.94 2.36 2.30
CA ASN A 139 6.75 2.22 0.86
C ASN A 139 6.90 3.57 0.12
N LEU A 140 6.42 4.67 0.71
CA LEU A 140 6.60 6.03 0.16
C LEU A 140 8.07 6.49 0.18
N SER A 141 8.89 5.94 1.06
CA SER A 141 10.33 6.22 1.14
C SER A 141 11.18 5.27 0.27
N SER A 142 10.55 4.29 -0.39
CA SER A 142 11.22 3.34 -1.27
C SER A 142 11.54 3.96 -2.63
N SER A 143 12.73 3.64 -3.17
CA SER A 143 13.17 4.06 -4.51
C SER A 143 12.85 3.04 -5.60
N ASN A 144 12.41 1.84 -5.23
CA ASN A 144 12.13 0.79 -6.21
C ASN A 144 10.89 1.16 -7.03
N SER A 145 11.12 1.58 -8.26
CA SER A 145 10.10 1.75 -9.29
C SER A 145 9.69 0.37 -9.79
N GLY A 146 8.45 -0.01 -9.60
CA GLY A 146 7.89 -0.98 -10.52
C GLY A 146 7.17 -2.20 -10.00
N GLU A 147 7.16 -2.56 -8.72
CA GLU A 147 6.46 -3.79 -8.37
C GLU A 147 5.07 -3.61 -7.71
N HIS A 148 4.77 -2.48 -7.08
CA HIS A 148 3.44 -2.28 -6.46
C HIS A 148 3.04 -0.81 -6.43
N GLU A 149 2.56 -0.29 -7.55
CA GLU A 149 1.85 0.99 -7.55
C GLU A 149 0.46 0.78 -6.92
N GLN A 150 0.25 1.34 -5.74
CA GLN A 150 -1.00 1.20 -4.97
C GLN A 150 -2.21 1.91 -5.61
N PHE A 151 -1.97 2.82 -6.55
CA PHE A 151 -3.01 3.64 -7.16
C PHE A 151 -3.14 3.34 -8.66
N GLY A 152 -4.38 3.24 -9.13
CA GLY A 152 -4.68 3.12 -10.55
C GLY A 152 -4.43 4.42 -11.33
N SER A 153 -4.25 4.34 -12.65
CA SER A 153 -4.17 5.53 -13.49
C SER A 153 -5.52 6.25 -13.59
N SER A 154 -5.53 7.58 -13.46
CA SER A 154 -6.74 8.40 -13.62
C SER A 154 -6.64 9.33 -14.83
N LEU A 155 -7.80 9.71 -15.42
CA LEU A 155 -7.83 10.67 -16.52
C LEU A 155 -7.22 12.02 -16.14
N PRO A 156 -7.54 12.64 -14.98
CA PRO A 156 -6.90 13.89 -14.55
C PRO A 156 -5.38 13.74 -14.38
N GLY A 157 -4.91 12.62 -13.81
CA GLY A 157 -3.48 12.36 -13.66
C GLY A 157 -2.75 12.33 -15.01
N ARG A 158 -3.33 11.65 -16.00
CA ARG A 158 -2.78 11.61 -17.37
C ARG A 158 -2.74 12.99 -18.03
N MET A 159 -3.78 13.83 -17.81
CA MET A 159 -3.82 15.19 -18.35
C MET A 159 -2.72 16.07 -17.75
N ILE A 160 -2.55 16.02 -16.42
CA ILE A 160 -1.52 16.78 -15.71
C ILE A 160 -0.12 16.37 -16.19
N VAL A 161 0.17 15.07 -16.28
CA VAL A 161 1.46 14.57 -16.77
C VAL A 161 1.73 15.00 -18.21
N ARG A 162 0.74 14.93 -19.10
CA ARG A 162 0.87 15.41 -20.49
C ARG A 162 1.15 16.92 -20.57
N ALA A 163 0.43 17.71 -19.77
CA ALA A 163 0.64 19.16 -19.70
C ALA A 163 2.03 19.50 -19.16
N SER A 164 2.46 18.81 -18.08
CA SER A 164 3.80 18.98 -17.49
C SER A 164 4.92 18.58 -18.46
N MET A 165 4.72 17.52 -19.23
CA MET A 165 5.67 17.12 -20.28
C MET A 165 5.71 18.10 -21.45
N GLY A 166 4.56 18.70 -21.82
CA GLY A 166 4.48 19.75 -22.81
C GLY A 166 5.27 20.98 -22.36
N PHE A 167 5.03 21.42 -21.14
CA PHE A 167 5.76 22.52 -20.51
C PHE A 167 7.26 22.23 -20.38
N GLY A 168 7.61 21.01 -19.93
CA GLY A 168 9.00 20.58 -19.82
C GLY A 168 9.76 20.59 -21.16
N ARG A 169 9.10 20.25 -22.27
CA ARG A 169 9.70 20.38 -23.62
C ARG A 169 9.96 21.83 -24.00
N LEU A 170 9.03 22.74 -23.70
CA LEU A 170 9.21 24.16 -23.93
C LEU A 170 10.39 24.73 -23.11
N VAL A 171 10.44 24.42 -21.82
CA VAL A 171 11.54 24.85 -20.93
C VAL A 171 12.89 24.26 -21.40
N ASN A 172 12.90 23.01 -21.84
CA ASN A 172 14.12 22.31 -22.28
C ASN A 172 14.73 22.93 -23.56
N GLN A 173 13.96 23.69 -24.34
CA GLN A 173 14.47 24.45 -25.48
C GLN A 173 15.31 25.67 -25.06
N PHE A 174 15.06 26.19 -23.86
CA PHE A 174 15.75 27.38 -23.33
C PHE A 174 16.96 27.01 -22.43
N ILE A 175 17.13 25.76 -22.05
CA ILE A 175 18.22 25.33 -21.17
C ILE A 175 19.48 25.01 -22.00
N PRO A 176 20.63 25.67 -21.73
CA PRO A 176 21.88 25.34 -22.41
C PRO A 176 22.32 23.89 -22.17
N MET A 177 22.90 23.26 -23.21
CA MET A 177 23.33 21.84 -23.14
C MET A 177 24.30 21.53 -21.99
N GLY A 178 25.16 22.50 -21.60
CA GLY A 178 26.08 22.33 -20.48
C GLY A 178 25.39 22.17 -19.12
N VAL A 179 24.31 22.93 -18.90
CA VAL A 179 23.49 22.85 -17.69
C VAL A 179 22.73 21.52 -17.65
N LYS A 180 22.18 21.10 -18.79
CA LYS A 180 21.48 19.82 -18.91
C LYS A 180 22.38 18.63 -18.56
N LYS A 181 23.59 18.56 -19.16
CA LYS A 181 24.57 17.50 -18.85
C LYS A 181 24.99 17.52 -17.37
N GLY A 182 25.14 18.70 -16.77
CA GLY A 182 25.45 18.84 -15.34
C GLY A 182 24.33 18.37 -14.41
N ILE A 183 23.07 18.52 -14.83
CA ILE A 183 21.91 18.02 -14.11
C ILE A 183 21.81 16.49 -14.27
N ASP A 184 21.85 16.00 -15.51
CA ASP A 184 21.69 14.57 -15.81
C ASP A 184 22.78 13.71 -15.13
N SER A 185 24.03 14.21 -15.06
CA SER A 185 25.13 13.51 -14.38
C SER A 185 24.93 13.32 -12.86
N ARG A 186 24.04 14.13 -12.22
CA ARG A 186 23.71 13.99 -10.81
C ARG A 186 22.66 12.90 -10.54
N PHE A 187 21.92 12.50 -11.56
CA PHE A 187 20.87 11.48 -11.49
C PHE A 187 21.33 10.11 -12.02
N GLU A 188 22.62 9.98 -12.42
CA GLU A 188 23.15 8.68 -12.80
C GLU A 188 23.17 7.73 -11.60
N PRO A 189 22.53 6.53 -11.69
CA PRO A 189 22.50 5.57 -10.61
C PRO A 189 23.91 5.09 -10.29
N LYS A 190 24.35 5.26 -9.05
CA LYS A 190 25.61 4.66 -8.59
C LYS A 190 25.49 3.15 -8.65
N LYS A 191 26.42 2.48 -9.33
CA LYS A 191 26.51 1.01 -9.37
C LYS A 191 26.67 0.50 -7.93
N LEU A 192 25.70 -0.30 -7.47
CA LEU A 192 25.81 -1.02 -6.21
C LEU A 192 27.05 -1.92 -6.25
N LEU A 193 27.86 -1.87 -5.21
CA LEU A 193 28.98 -2.81 -5.04
C LEU A 193 28.43 -4.23 -4.94
N HIS A 194 29.07 -5.17 -5.63
CA HIS A 194 28.67 -6.58 -5.64
C HIS A 194 28.57 -7.11 -4.19
N GLY A 195 27.35 -7.48 -3.75
CA GLY A 195 27.10 -8.09 -2.45
C GLY A 195 26.19 -7.30 -1.50
N GLU A 196 25.81 -6.06 -1.81
CA GLU A 196 24.85 -5.32 -1.00
C GLU A 196 23.40 -5.67 -1.41
N THR A 197 22.65 -6.24 -0.47
CA THR A 197 21.21 -6.41 -0.64
C THR A 197 20.53 -5.04 -0.69
N PRO A 198 19.67 -4.76 -1.69
CA PRO A 198 18.97 -3.49 -1.75
C PRO A 198 18.12 -3.32 -0.50
N LEU A 199 18.30 -2.20 0.19
CA LEU A 199 17.53 -1.86 1.38
C LEU A 199 16.06 -1.59 0.99
N PRO A 200 15.09 -1.88 1.87
CA PRO A 200 13.66 -1.69 1.58
C PRO A 200 13.27 -0.21 1.39
N PHE A 201 14.14 0.73 1.79
CA PHE A 201 13.94 2.17 1.62
C PHE A 201 15.29 2.91 1.54
N ASP A 202 15.26 4.10 0.91
CA ASP A 202 16.42 4.98 0.82
C ASP A 202 16.59 5.79 2.12
N TYR A 203 17.74 5.63 2.77
CA TYR A 203 18.07 6.36 4.00
C TYR A 203 18.09 7.87 3.83
N VAL A 204 18.58 8.38 2.70
CA VAL A 204 18.65 9.82 2.42
C VAL A 204 17.23 10.38 2.31
N ARG A 205 16.39 9.75 1.50
CA ARG A 205 15.00 10.17 1.30
C ARG A 205 14.20 10.06 2.59
N ALA A 206 14.34 8.95 3.34
CA ALA A 206 13.67 8.79 4.63
C ALA A 206 14.08 9.88 5.62
N SER A 207 15.36 10.22 5.68
CA SER A 207 15.86 11.30 6.55
C SER A 207 15.30 12.66 6.15
N ILE A 208 15.28 12.98 4.85
CA ILE A 208 14.71 14.23 4.32
C ILE A 208 13.22 14.32 4.64
N ASN A 209 12.48 13.24 4.37
CA ASN A 209 11.03 13.21 4.65
C ASN A 209 10.73 13.49 6.12
N LEU A 210 11.43 12.85 7.03
CA LEU A 210 11.23 13.02 8.47
C LEU A 210 11.60 14.43 8.94
N VAL A 211 12.77 14.93 8.55
CA VAL A 211 13.28 16.23 9.00
C VAL A 211 12.44 17.38 8.43
N VAL A 212 12.18 17.38 7.12
CA VAL A 212 11.42 18.44 6.46
C VAL A 212 9.98 18.47 6.97
N SER A 213 9.34 17.29 7.11
CA SER A 213 7.98 17.21 7.67
C SER A 213 7.93 17.75 9.11
N ALA A 214 8.87 17.33 9.97
CA ALA A 214 8.92 17.80 11.34
C ALA A 214 9.12 19.33 11.41
N VAL A 215 9.99 19.90 10.60
CA VAL A 215 10.23 21.36 10.53
C VAL A 215 8.99 22.11 10.06
N LEU A 216 8.34 21.65 8.99
CA LEU A 216 7.15 22.31 8.44
C LEU A 216 5.98 22.27 9.45
N ILE A 217 5.73 21.12 10.06
CA ILE A 217 4.65 20.97 11.05
C ILE A 217 4.95 21.81 12.29
N ALA A 218 6.18 21.77 12.81
CA ALA A 218 6.57 22.57 13.98
C ALA A 218 6.45 24.09 13.69
N SER A 219 6.84 24.54 12.51
CA SER A 219 6.73 25.93 12.08
C SER A 219 5.27 26.38 12.00
N ALA A 220 4.42 25.60 11.32
CA ALA A 220 3.00 25.92 11.20
C ALA A 220 2.28 25.91 12.55
N THR A 221 2.55 24.93 13.40
CA THR A 221 2.02 24.86 14.78
C THR A 221 2.48 26.07 15.59
N SER A 222 3.74 26.50 15.41
CA SER A 222 4.27 27.71 16.06
C SER A 222 3.56 28.99 15.62
N LEU A 223 3.15 29.05 14.36
CA LEU A 223 2.39 30.17 13.80
C LEU A 223 0.88 30.05 14.05
N LYS A 224 0.43 29.02 14.76
CA LYS A 224 -0.98 28.71 15.02
C LYS A 224 -1.80 28.49 13.72
N LEU A 225 -1.15 28.00 12.67
CA LEU A 225 -1.80 27.67 11.40
C LEU A 225 -2.43 26.27 11.51
N PRO A 226 -3.73 26.11 11.20
CA PRO A 226 -4.36 24.81 11.15
C PRO A 226 -3.81 24.03 9.96
N LEU A 227 -3.26 22.83 10.19
CA LEU A 227 -2.79 21.97 9.13
C LEU A 227 -3.04 20.49 9.47
N SER A 228 -3.13 19.67 8.43
CA SER A 228 -3.11 18.22 8.58
C SER A 228 -1.67 17.73 8.52
N THR A 229 -1.22 17.07 9.58
CA THR A 229 0.11 16.47 9.66
C THR A 229 0.31 15.38 8.61
N THR A 230 -0.73 14.59 8.34
CA THR A 230 -0.75 13.56 7.29
C THR A 230 -0.58 14.19 5.90
N TYR A 231 -1.25 15.34 5.65
CA TYR A 231 -1.09 16.06 4.38
C TYR A 231 0.36 16.51 4.17
N VAL A 232 0.95 17.14 5.17
CA VAL A 232 2.32 17.63 5.08
C VAL A 232 3.31 16.50 4.83
N THR A 233 3.24 15.43 5.60
CA THR A 233 4.15 14.28 5.45
C THR A 233 4.01 13.59 4.10
N PHE A 234 2.78 13.43 3.62
CA PHE A 234 2.51 12.86 2.31
C PHE A 234 3.06 13.74 1.17
N MET A 235 2.83 15.06 1.23
CA MET A 235 3.31 15.99 0.21
C MET A 235 4.84 16.13 0.22
N VAL A 236 5.47 16.08 1.39
CA VAL A 236 6.94 16.03 1.50
C VAL A 236 7.49 14.76 0.87
N ALA A 237 6.88 13.60 1.14
CA ALA A 237 7.30 12.33 0.54
C ALA A 237 7.13 12.32 -0.99
N MET A 238 6.05 12.90 -1.51
CA MET A 238 5.85 13.06 -2.94
C MET A 238 6.85 14.03 -3.55
N GLY A 239 7.07 15.17 -2.91
CA GLY A 239 8.03 16.18 -3.36
C GLY A 239 9.48 15.68 -3.38
N SER A 240 9.90 14.97 -2.35
CA SER A 240 11.24 14.36 -2.29
C SER A 240 11.42 13.28 -3.37
N SER A 241 10.40 12.45 -3.58
CA SER A 241 10.40 11.44 -4.64
C SER A 241 10.45 12.05 -6.04
N PHE A 242 9.80 13.20 -6.25
CA PHE A 242 9.87 13.95 -7.48
C PHE A 242 11.26 14.59 -7.70
N ALA A 243 11.81 15.20 -6.63
CA ALA A 243 13.14 15.82 -6.66
C ALA A 243 14.27 14.83 -6.95
N ASP A 244 14.11 13.59 -6.55
CA ASP A 244 15.05 12.48 -6.78
C ASP A 244 15.00 11.92 -8.22
N GLY A 245 14.12 12.43 -9.06
CA GLY A 245 13.92 11.89 -10.41
C GLY A 245 13.34 10.47 -10.44
N ALA A 246 12.76 10.00 -9.32
CA ALA A 246 12.16 8.67 -9.21
C ALA A 246 10.81 8.53 -9.92
N TRP A 247 10.39 9.56 -10.68
CA TRP A 247 9.15 9.56 -11.44
C TRP A 247 9.44 9.38 -12.93
N ASP A 248 9.46 8.14 -13.37
CA ASP A 248 9.41 7.84 -14.78
C ASP A 248 8.06 8.24 -15.39
N ARG A 249 8.00 8.33 -16.71
CA ARG A 249 6.78 8.76 -17.41
C ARG A 249 5.53 7.97 -17.01
N GLU A 250 5.67 6.68 -16.80
CA GLU A 250 4.56 5.78 -16.42
C GLU A 250 4.24 5.90 -14.94
N THR A 251 5.25 5.86 -14.07
CA THR A 251 5.08 5.98 -12.62
C THR A 251 4.54 7.35 -12.21
N ALA A 252 4.89 8.42 -12.94
CA ALA A 252 4.36 9.76 -12.71
C ALA A 252 2.82 9.82 -12.81
N VAL A 253 2.22 9.11 -13.77
CA VAL A 253 0.76 9.06 -13.91
C VAL A 253 0.10 8.43 -12.69
N TYR A 254 0.63 7.31 -12.20
CA TYR A 254 0.09 6.61 -11.03
C TYR A 254 0.25 7.44 -9.75
N ARG A 255 1.41 8.07 -9.56
CA ARG A 255 1.69 8.91 -8.38
C ARG A 255 0.85 10.17 -8.34
N ILE A 256 0.69 10.88 -9.45
CA ILE A 256 -0.21 12.04 -9.52
C ILE A 256 -1.65 11.61 -9.31
N SER A 257 -2.08 10.48 -9.89
CA SER A 257 -3.40 9.91 -9.62
C SER A 257 -3.58 9.59 -8.15
N GLY A 258 -2.56 9.03 -7.50
CA GLY A 258 -2.54 8.78 -6.06
C GLY A 258 -2.71 10.05 -5.24
N VAL A 259 -1.95 11.11 -5.56
CA VAL A 259 -2.09 12.43 -4.90
C VAL A 259 -3.50 12.97 -5.04
N LEU A 260 -4.08 12.96 -6.24
CA LEU A 260 -5.45 13.42 -6.47
C LEU A 260 -6.48 12.58 -5.72
N THR A 261 -6.31 11.26 -5.69
CA THR A 261 -7.19 10.35 -4.95
C THR A 261 -7.14 10.63 -3.45
N VAL A 262 -5.97 10.82 -2.88
CA VAL A 262 -5.78 11.14 -1.46
C VAL A 262 -6.41 12.49 -1.12
N ILE A 263 -6.15 13.53 -1.92
CA ILE A 263 -6.75 14.87 -1.72
C ILE A 263 -8.28 14.80 -1.82
N SER A 264 -8.82 14.13 -2.84
CA SER A 264 -10.28 13.94 -2.98
C SER A 264 -10.86 13.15 -1.81
N GLY A 265 -10.15 12.12 -1.33
CA GLY A 265 -10.51 11.34 -0.16
C GLY A 265 -10.62 12.20 1.10
N TRP A 266 -9.73 13.16 1.31
CA TRP A 266 -9.80 14.08 2.45
C TRP A 266 -11.03 14.98 2.40
N PHE A 267 -11.36 15.55 1.23
CA PHE A 267 -12.58 16.35 1.08
C PHE A 267 -13.85 15.53 1.34
N ILE A 268 -13.92 14.33 0.79
CA ILE A 268 -15.07 13.42 1.02
C ILE A 268 -15.15 13.04 2.50
N THR A 269 -14.03 12.69 3.11
CA THR A 269 -13.97 12.33 4.54
C THR A 269 -14.42 13.51 5.42
N ALA A 270 -13.94 14.72 5.14
CA ALA A 270 -14.34 15.92 5.87
C ALA A 270 -15.85 16.19 5.72
N LEU A 271 -16.39 16.07 4.52
CA LEU A 271 -17.81 16.24 4.25
C LEU A 271 -18.65 15.20 5.00
N CYS A 272 -18.27 13.91 4.90
CA CYS A 272 -18.96 12.83 5.61
C CYS A 272 -18.88 13.02 7.13
N ALA A 273 -17.72 13.36 7.67
CA ALA A 273 -17.53 13.60 9.10
C ALA A 273 -18.38 14.78 9.61
N SER A 274 -18.40 15.88 8.87
CA SER A 274 -19.22 17.06 9.20
C SER A 274 -20.71 16.73 9.16
N THR A 275 -21.15 16.01 8.14
CA THR A 275 -22.57 15.58 8.02
C THR A 275 -22.95 14.65 9.17
N MET A 276 -22.11 13.65 9.48
CA MET A 276 -22.36 12.75 10.60
C MET A 276 -22.39 13.49 11.93
N ALA A 277 -21.45 14.42 12.16
CA ALA A 277 -21.42 15.24 13.37
C ALA A 277 -22.69 16.08 13.50
N ALA A 278 -23.15 16.70 12.40
CA ALA A 278 -24.39 17.48 12.39
C ALA A 278 -25.62 16.61 12.72
N VAL A 279 -25.72 15.40 12.14
CA VAL A 279 -26.82 14.47 12.41
C VAL A 279 -26.79 13.99 13.87
N VAL A 280 -25.63 13.61 14.38
CA VAL A 280 -25.48 13.18 15.79
C VAL A 280 -25.83 14.33 16.73
N CYS A 281 -25.35 15.53 16.47
CA CYS A 281 -25.67 16.72 17.26
C CYS A 281 -27.19 16.99 17.25
N TRP A 282 -27.83 16.98 16.08
CA TRP A 282 -29.27 17.18 15.96
C TRP A 282 -30.08 16.13 16.72
N LEU A 283 -29.73 14.85 16.58
CA LEU A 283 -30.39 13.76 17.31
C LEU A 283 -30.14 13.83 18.82
N THR A 284 -28.96 14.27 19.24
CA THR A 284 -28.65 14.46 20.67
C THR A 284 -29.44 15.63 21.28
N LEU A 285 -29.62 16.73 20.52
CA LEU A 285 -30.47 17.84 20.95
C LEU A 285 -31.94 17.40 21.13
N TRP A 286 -32.41 16.45 20.33
CA TRP A 286 -33.81 15.95 20.38
C TRP A 286 -34.02 14.87 21.44
N GLY A 287 -33.04 13.99 21.62
CA GLY A 287 -33.12 12.85 22.54
C GLY A 287 -32.33 13.03 23.83
N GLU A 288 -31.76 14.21 24.04
CA GLU A 288 -30.99 14.61 25.23
C GLU A 288 -29.97 13.54 25.69
N GLY A 289 -29.89 13.26 27.00
CA GLY A 289 -28.91 12.33 27.57
C GLY A 289 -29.09 10.86 27.11
N ILE A 290 -30.29 10.44 26.72
CA ILE A 290 -30.57 9.07 26.24
C ILE A 290 -29.90 8.88 24.86
N ALA A 291 -30.04 9.84 23.95
CA ALA A 291 -29.44 9.78 22.63
C ALA A 291 -27.90 9.80 22.75
N ALA A 292 -27.34 10.67 23.60
CA ALA A 292 -25.91 10.73 23.87
C ALA A 292 -25.36 9.38 24.37
N LEU A 293 -26.06 8.71 25.28
CA LEU A 293 -25.69 7.40 25.79
C LEU A 293 -25.71 6.33 24.70
N ILE A 294 -26.75 6.30 23.86
CA ILE A 294 -26.89 5.36 22.75
C ILE A 294 -25.72 5.53 21.76
N PHE A 295 -25.38 6.77 21.38
CA PHE A 295 -24.26 7.04 20.49
C PHE A 295 -22.91 6.68 21.12
N ALA A 296 -22.71 6.94 22.42
CA ALA A 296 -21.50 6.57 23.14
C ALA A 296 -21.32 5.04 23.16
N VAL A 297 -22.35 4.30 23.57
CA VAL A 297 -22.30 2.82 23.61
C VAL A 297 -22.16 2.25 22.20
N GLY A 298 -22.91 2.78 21.22
CA GLY A 298 -22.83 2.38 19.82
C GLY A 298 -21.43 2.58 19.22
N SER A 299 -20.77 3.72 19.51
CA SER A 299 -19.41 3.99 19.04
C SER A 299 -18.39 3.03 19.65
N VAL A 300 -18.47 2.75 20.96
CA VAL A 300 -17.62 1.77 21.63
C VAL A 300 -17.85 0.37 21.04
N PHE A 301 -19.10 -0.03 20.84
CA PHE A 301 -19.44 -1.32 20.24
C PHE A 301 -18.87 -1.46 18.83
N LEU A 302 -19.00 -0.45 17.99
CA LEU A 302 -18.43 -0.44 16.62
C LEU A 302 -16.91 -0.52 16.63
N LEU A 303 -16.23 0.19 17.54
CA LEU A 303 -14.78 0.13 17.70
C LEU A 303 -14.31 -1.26 18.14
N VAL A 304 -14.97 -1.85 19.14
CA VAL A 304 -14.64 -3.20 19.63
C VAL A 304 -14.89 -4.23 18.52
N ARG A 305 -16.04 -4.19 17.85
CA ARG A 305 -16.38 -5.09 16.75
C ARG A 305 -15.39 -4.99 15.59
N SER A 306 -15.00 -3.76 15.21
CA SER A 306 -14.03 -3.53 14.15
C SER A 306 -12.64 -4.09 14.48
N ASN A 307 -12.21 -3.97 15.74
CA ASN A 307 -10.93 -4.51 16.20
C ASN A 307 -10.96 -6.05 16.34
N LEU A 308 -12.07 -6.61 16.80
CA LEU A 308 -12.27 -8.06 16.88
C LEU A 308 -12.28 -8.70 15.49
N LYS A 309 -12.98 -8.11 14.51
CA LYS A 309 -13.01 -8.60 13.14
C LYS A 309 -11.61 -8.57 12.51
N ALA A 310 -10.86 -7.49 12.68
CA ALA A 310 -9.47 -7.40 12.21
C ALA A 310 -8.54 -8.41 12.92
N LYS A 311 -8.86 -8.84 14.14
CA LYS A 311 -8.13 -9.88 14.87
C LYS A 311 -8.47 -11.28 14.37
N LEU A 312 -9.73 -11.55 13.98
CA LEU A 312 -10.16 -12.81 13.40
C LEU A 312 -9.49 -13.05 12.05
N ASP A 313 -9.51 -12.07 11.15
CA ASP A 313 -8.86 -12.16 9.83
C ASP A 313 -7.34 -12.43 9.93
N THR A 314 -6.70 -12.03 11.05
CA THR A 314 -5.27 -12.27 11.31
C THR A 314 -5.00 -13.52 12.13
N VAL A 315 -6.00 -14.03 12.87
CA VAL A 315 -5.89 -15.30 13.61
C VAL A 315 -5.95 -16.47 12.65
N ASP A 316 -6.82 -16.43 11.63
CA ASP A 316 -6.84 -17.45 10.57
C ASP A 316 -5.50 -17.55 9.83
N MET A 317 -4.84 -16.39 9.57
CA MET A 317 -3.50 -16.36 8.98
C MET A 317 -2.39 -16.81 9.96
N ARG A 318 -2.62 -16.75 11.29
CA ARG A 318 -1.63 -17.17 12.31
C ARG A 318 -1.88 -18.57 12.86
N ALA A 319 -3.11 -19.03 12.92
CA ALA A 319 -3.45 -20.40 13.33
C ALA A 319 -2.83 -21.42 12.38
N ASP A 320 -2.75 -21.10 11.08
CA ASP A 320 -1.99 -21.88 10.09
C ASP A 320 -0.47 -21.86 10.32
N LEU A 321 0.05 -20.99 11.20
CA LEU A 321 1.48 -20.73 11.37
C LEU A 321 2.12 -21.44 12.57
N ASP A 322 1.33 -21.80 13.59
CA ASP A 322 1.83 -22.41 14.84
C ASP A 322 1.71 -23.95 14.86
N THR A 323 1.06 -24.55 13.87
CA THR A 323 1.01 -25.99 13.73
C THR A 323 2.33 -26.49 13.16
N ARG A 324 3.04 -27.31 13.95
CA ARG A 324 4.15 -28.15 13.46
C ARG A 324 3.55 -29.13 12.43
N TYR A 325 3.68 -28.80 11.14
CA TYR A 325 3.25 -29.71 10.09
C TYR A 325 4.23 -30.86 9.97
N ASP A 326 3.72 -32.07 10.13
CA ASP A 326 4.35 -33.32 9.69
C ASP A 326 4.50 -33.26 8.16
N ALA A 327 5.56 -33.85 7.62
CA ALA A 327 5.85 -33.84 6.18
C ALA A 327 4.67 -34.30 5.31
N HIS A 328 3.91 -35.30 5.81
CA HIS A 328 2.74 -35.83 5.10
C HIS A 328 1.56 -34.85 5.06
N LYS A 329 1.30 -34.14 6.14
CA LYS A 329 0.26 -33.09 6.19
C LYS A 329 0.63 -31.90 5.28
N MET A 330 1.91 -31.63 5.13
CA MET A 330 2.37 -30.58 4.24
C MET A 330 2.16 -30.93 2.77
N GLN A 331 2.46 -32.16 2.38
CA GLN A 331 2.21 -32.62 1.03
C GLN A 331 0.72 -32.49 0.68
N GLN A 332 -0.16 -33.02 1.53
CA GLN A 332 -1.61 -32.88 1.34
C GLN A 332 -2.08 -31.43 1.20
N LEU A 333 -1.56 -30.55 2.06
CA LEU A 333 -1.89 -29.12 2.01
C LEU A 333 -1.44 -28.46 0.70
N VAL A 334 -0.24 -28.78 0.21
CA VAL A 334 0.28 -28.25 -1.05
C VAL A 334 -0.52 -28.76 -2.24
N GLU A 335 -0.87 -30.04 -2.25
CA GLU A 335 -1.70 -30.65 -3.29
C GLU A 335 -3.09 -30.01 -3.32
N GLU A 336 -3.79 -29.95 -2.19
CA GLU A 336 -5.12 -29.34 -2.09
C GLU A 336 -5.11 -27.87 -2.53
N ARG A 337 -4.15 -27.08 -2.05
CA ARG A 337 -4.04 -25.67 -2.45
C ARG A 337 -3.68 -25.50 -3.91
N THR A 338 -2.86 -26.38 -4.46
CA THR A 338 -2.49 -26.39 -5.87
C THR A 338 -3.72 -26.63 -6.75
N GLU A 339 -4.50 -27.68 -6.43
CA GLU A 339 -5.73 -28.00 -7.15
C GLU A 339 -6.72 -26.84 -7.11
N VAL A 340 -7.04 -26.33 -5.92
CA VAL A 340 -7.99 -25.24 -5.74
C VAL A 340 -7.56 -23.95 -6.46
N ASN A 341 -6.27 -23.62 -6.41
CA ASN A 341 -5.78 -22.38 -7.03
C ASN A 341 -5.74 -22.46 -8.56
N PHE A 342 -5.34 -23.60 -9.13
CA PHE A 342 -5.36 -23.80 -10.58
C PHE A 342 -6.78 -23.92 -11.13
N GLU A 343 -7.68 -24.63 -10.44
CA GLU A 343 -9.10 -24.71 -10.81
C GLU A 343 -9.73 -23.32 -10.87
N LYS A 344 -9.51 -22.49 -9.83
CA LYS A 344 -9.95 -21.09 -9.82
C LYS A 344 -9.33 -20.27 -10.94
N THR A 345 -8.06 -20.51 -11.26
CA THR A 345 -7.38 -19.81 -12.37
C THR A 345 -8.06 -20.07 -13.70
N VAL A 346 -8.40 -21.33 -13.99
CA VAL A 346 -9.11 -21.71 -15.22
C VAL A 346 -10.51 -21.11 -15.26
N ALA A 347 -11.23 -21.14 -14.13
CA ALA A 347 -12.57 -20.57 -14.03
C ALA A 347 -12.54 -19.04 -14.26
N VAL A 348 -11.66 -18.32 -13.57
CA VAL A 348 -11.50 -16.86 -13.72
C VAL A 348 -11.06 -16.48 -15.13
N PHE A 349 -10.19 -17.27 -15.76
CA PHE A 349 -9.80 -17.04 -17.16
C PHE A 349 -10.97 -17.22 -18.13
N GLY A 350 -11.78 -18.27 -17.96
CA GLY A 350 -12.97 -18.50 -18.77
C GLY A 350 -13.98 -17.34 -18.62
N GLU A 351 -14.26 -16.94 -17.39
CA GLU A 351 -15.13 -15.79 -17.12
C GLU A 351 -14.57 -14.48 -17.70
N LEU A 352 -13.25 -14.26 -17.61
CA LEU A 352 -12.57 -13.10 -18.19
C LEU A 352 -12.81 -13.03 -19.70
N VAL A 353 -12.64 -14.14 -20.43
CA VAL A 353 -12.87 -14.21 -21.87
C VAL A 353 -14.33 -13.92 -22.21
N ASP A 354 -15.27 -14.57 -21.51
CA ASP A 354 -16.70 -14.40 -21.77
C ASP A 354 -17.18 -12.97 -21.52
N LYS A 355 -16.78 -12.37 -20.39
CA LYS A 355 -17.19 -11.00 -20.02
C LYS A 355 -16.49 -9.94 -20.87
N PHE A 356 -15.24 -10.18 -21.26
CA PHE A 356 -14.51 -9.33 -22.21
C PHE A 356 -15.20 -9.30 -23.57
N LEU A 357 -15.55 -10.46 -24.11
CA LEU A 357 -16.23 -10.57 -25.41
C LEU A 357 -17.69 -10.07 -25.38
N ALA A 358 -18.29 -10.00 -24.19
CA ALA A 358 -19.61 -9.43 -23.96
C ALA A 358 -19.60 -7.91 -23.69
N ASP A 359 -18.43 -7.24 -23.69
CA ASP A 359 -18.23 -5.80 -23.43
C ASP A 359 -18.79 -5.34 -22.08
N LYS A 360 -18.67 -6.18 -21.04
CA LYS A 360 -19.22 -5.92 -19.71
C LYS A 360 -18.16 -5.35 -18.76
N GLU A 361 -17.97 -4.04 -18.78
CA GLU A 361 -16.96 -3.36 -17.93
C GLU A 361 -17.13 -3.62 -16.44
N ALA A 362 -18.37 -3.62 -15.91
CA ALA A 362 -18.62 -3.82 -14.49
C ALA A 362 -18.19 -5.21 -14.02
N ASP A 363 -18.50 -6.25 -14.79
CA ASP A 363 -18.12 -7.64 -14.49
C ASP A 363 -16.59 -7.81 -14.58
N LEU A 364 -15.94 -7.17 -15.56
CA LEU A 364 -14.48 -7.20 -15.70
C LEU A 364 -13.74 -6.54 -14.53
N ARG A 365 -14.31 -5.50 -13.94
CA ARG A 365 -13.77 -4.89 -12.72
C ARG A 365 -13.83 -5.86 -11.54
N GLN A 366 -14.90 -6.66 -11.44
CA GLN A 366 -15.00 -7.69 -10.42
C GLN A 366 -13.96 -8.80 -10.67
N ILE A 367 -13.86 -9.31 -11.89
CA ILE A 367 -12.87 -10.33 -12.28
C ILE A 367 -11.43 -9.86 -12.01
N LYS A 368 -11.14 -8.60 -12.25
CA LYS A 368 -9.84 -8.00 -11.89
C LYS A 368 -9.60 -8.06 -10.36
N THR A 369 -10.62 -7.81 -9.54
CA THR A 369 -10.53 -7.94 -8.09
C THR A 369 -10.29 -9.38 -7.68
N ASP A 370 -11.07 -10.31 -8.25
CA ASP A 370 -10.95 -11.75 -7.97
C ASP A 370 -9.57 -12.31 -8.38
N SER A 371 -9.01 -11.83 -9.51
CA SER A 371 -7.66 -12.18 -9.94
C SER A 371 -6.57 -11.63 -9.02
N ASN A 372 -6.76 -10.43 -8.44
CA ASN A 372 -5.86 -9.88 -7.44
C ASN A 372 -5.89 -10.70 -6.15
N GLU A 373 -7.09 -11.05 -5.66
CA GLU A 373 -7.24 -11.89 -4.46
C GLU A 373 -6.62 -13.27 -4.65
N LEU A 374 -6.78 -13.86 -5.82
CA LEU A 374 -6.18 -15.15 -6.16
C LEU A 374 -4.65 -15.06 -6.17
N PHE A 375 -4.09 -14.02 -6.78
CA PHE A 375 -2.64 -13.77 -6.77
C PHE A 375 -2.11 -13.54 -5.36
N ASP A 376 -2.83 -12.80 -4.51
CA ASP A 376 -2.45 -12.54 -3.12
C ASP A 376 -2.45 -13.83 -2.29
N LYS A 377 -3.43 -14.71 -2.49
CA LYS A 377 -3.45 -16.05 -1.87
C LYS A 377 -2.26 -16.91 -2.30
N MET A 378 -1.98 -17.00 -3.59
CA MET A 378 -0.83 -17.73 -4.12
C MET A 378 0.51 -17.15 -3.62
N SER A 379 0.57 -15.83 -3.42
CA SER A 379 1.76 -15.15 -2.88
C SER A 379 1.95 -15.41 -1.39
N ALA A 380 0.86 -15.52 -0.62
CA ALA A 380 0.88 -15.87 0.79
C ALA A 380 1.35 -17.31 1.02
N ASP A 381 0.96 -18.25 0.14
CA ASP A 381 1.40 -19.65 0.19
C ASP A 381 2.93 -19.77 0.05
N ARG A 382 3.56 -18.92 -0.77
CA ARG A 382 5.02 -18.82 -0.84
C ARG A 382 5.66 -18.37 0.47
N GLY A 383 5.00 -17.47 1.20
CA GLY A 383 5.46 -16.99 2.51
C GLY A 383 5.47 -18.10 3.58
N LEU A 384 4.56 -19.07 3.49
CA LEU A 384 4.52 -20.25 4.34
C LEU A 384 5.81 -21.08 4.23
N TYR A 385 6.27 -21.31 3.01
CA TYR A 385 7.51 -22.06 2.76
C TYR A 385 8.74 -21.45 3.46
N TYR A 386 8.94 -20.14 3.35
CA TYR A 386 10.08 -19.47 3.99
C TYR A 386 10.04 -19.53 5.51
N ARG A 387 8.86 -19.52 6.11
CA ARG A 387 8.70 -19.63 7.56
C ARG A 387 8.95 -21.03 8.09
N MET A 388 8.64 -22.04 7.30
CA MET A 388 8.93 -23.43 7.63
C MET A 388 10.40 -23.78 7.50
N ALA A 389 11.10 -23.18 6.55
CA ALA A 389 12.55 -23.37 6.37
C ALA A 389 13.37 -22.82 7.56
N ASN A 390 12.82 -21.86 8.32
CA ASN A 390 13.46 -21.26 9.50
C ASN A 390 13.09 -21.95 10.83
N SER A 391 12.17 -22.93 10.85
CA SER A 391 11.92 -23.72 12.06
C SER A 391 13.05 -24.72 12.29
N SER A 392 13.48 -24.88 13.55
CA SER A 392 14.67 -25.55 14.08
C SER A 392 14.81 -27.07 13.75
N PHE A 393 14.53 -27.49 12.54
CA PHE A 393 14.68 -28.85 12.09
C PHE A 393 16.05 -29.04 11.44
N LYS A 394 16.84 -30.01 11.90
CA LYS A 394 18.04 -30.47 11.19
C LYS A 394 17.57 -31.23 9.95
N PRO A 395 17.72 -30.72 8.73
CA PRO A 395 17.19 -31.37 7.54
C PRO A 395 17.95 -32.65 7.24
N THR A 396 17.22 -33.76 7.07
CA THR A 396 17.72 -34.91 6.32
C THR A 396 17.75 -34.56 4.82
N ASN A 397 18.54 -35.24 4.01
CA ASN A 397 18.59 -34.99 2.55
C ASN A 397 17.21 -35.10 1.88
N LYS A 398 16.36 -36.02 2.35
CA LYS A 398 14.99 -36.21 1.86
C LYS A 398 14.09 -34.99 2.12
N ASP A 399 14.21 -34.36 3.28
CA ASP A 399 13.44 -33.16 3.62
C ASP A 399 13.84 -31.96 2.76
N PHE A 400 15.11 -31.89 2.34
CA PHE A 400 15.59 -30.84 1.45
C PHE A 400 14.96 -30.96 0.06
N ASP A 401 14.90 -32.18 -0.51
CA ASP A 401 14.34 -32.42 -1.84
C ASP A 401 12.84 -32.13 -1.88
N ALA A 402 12.08 -32.53 -0.88
CA ALA A 402 10.66 -32.22 -0.76
C ALA A 402 10.42 -30.71 -0.63
N ARG A 403 11.19 -29.99 0.18
CA ARG A 403 11.11 -28.53 0.33
C ARG A 403 11.41 -27.80 -0.97
N TYR A 404 12.36 -28.29 -1.74
CA TYR A 404 12.70 -27.72 -3.05
C TYR A 404 11.52 -27.87 -4.02
N CYS A 405 10.85 -29.02 -4.05
CA CYS A 405 9.64 -29.23 -4.84
C CYS A 405 8.52 -28.28 -4.41
N TYR A 406 8.24 -28.17 -3.11
CA TYR A 406 7.23 -27.23 -2.59
C TYR A 406 7.51 -25.79 -2.98
N TYR A 407 8.75 -25.33 -2.86
CA TYR A 407 9.15 -23.99 -3.28
C TYR A 407 8.89 -23.75 -4.76
N ARG A 408 9.25 -24.72 -5.60
CA ARG A 408 9.05 -24.62 -7.05
C ARG A 408 7.57 -24.65 -7.43
N ILE A 409 6.76 -25.51 -6.80
CA ILE A 409 5.31 -25.54 -7.00
C ILE A 409 4.70 -24.19 -6.67
N SER A 410 4.95 -23.67 -5.47
CA SER A 410 4.42 -22.37 -5.03
C SER A 410 4.87 -21.21 -5.93
N THR A 411 6.12 -21.26 -6.43
CA THR A 411 6.63 -20.24 -7.34
C THR A 411 5.93 -20.30 -8.70
N ASN A 412 5.72 -21.48 -9.28
CA ASN A 412 5.03 -21.63 -10.55
C ASN A 412 3.55 -21.22 -10.43
N MET A 413 2.86 -21.58 -9.36
CA MET A 413 1.49 -21.13 -9.07
C MET A 413 1.40 -19.60 -9.03
N ARG A 414 2.31 -18.95 -8.28
CA ARG A 414 2.34 -17.50 -8.18
C ARG A 414 2.56 -16.81 -9.53
N GLU A 415 3.43 -17.36 -10.38
CA GLU A 415 3.67 -16.77 -11.72
C GLU A 415 2.42 -16.88 -12.62
N VAL A 416 1.67 -17.98 -12.56
CA VAL A 416 0.37 -18.10 -13.24
C VAL A 416 -0.62 -17.06 -12.72
N GLY A 417 -0.73 -16.90 -11.40
CA GLY A 417 -1.57 -15.89 -10.78
C GLY A 417 -1.20 -14.47 -11.21
N ARG A 418 0.10 -14.16 -11.31
CA ARG A 418 0.60 -12.87 -11.80
C ARG A 418 0.22 -12.63 -13.27
N SER A 419 0.36 -13.65 -14.09
CA SER A 419 0.01 -13.57 -15.51
C SER A 419 -1.49 -13.32 -15.69
N LEU A 420 -2.36 -14.01 -14.93
CA LEU A 420 -3.81 -13.79 -14.92
C LEU A 420 -4.18 -12.38 -14.45
N GLN A 421 -3.57 -11.92 -13.36
CA GLN A 421 -3.78 -10.56 -12.84
C GLN A 421 -3.43 -9.49 -13.88
N SER A 422 -2.29 -9.66 -14.56
CA SER A 422 -1.86 -8.74 -15.62
C SER A 422 -2.83 -8.73 -16.79
N LEU A 423 -3.27 -9.91 -17.23
CA LEU A 423 -4.23 -10.07 -18.32
C LEU A 423 -5.59 -9.45 -17.97
N ALA A 424 -6.12 -9.72 -16.77
CA ALA A 424 -7.39 -9.16 -16.30
C ALA A 424 -7.35 -7.62 -16.25
N LYS A 425 -6.22 -7.04 -15.85
CA LYS A 425 -6.00 -5.60 -15.89
C LYS A 425 -6.03 -5.06 -17.31
N LEU A 426 -5.29 -5.68 -18.23
CA LEU A 426 -5.22 -5.25 -19.63
C LEU A 426 -6.59 -5.35 -20.32
N ALA A 427 -7.34 -6.43 -20.09
CA ALA A 427 -8.67 -6.62 -20.64
C ALA A 427 -9.66 -5.58 -20.09
N THR A 428 -9.62 -5.31 -18.78
CA THR A 428 -10.46 -4.28 -18.15
C THR A 428 -10.13 -2.89 -18.70
N ASP A 429 -8.84 -2.55 -18.82
CA ASP A 429 -8.40 -1.25 -19.35
C ASP A 429 -8.77 -1.09 -20.83
N HIS A 430 -8.79 -2.18 -21.61
CA HIS A 430 -9.21 -2.17 -23.01
C HIS A 430 -10.69 -1.77 -23.16
N VAL A 431 -11.56 -2.40 -22.39
CA VAL A 431 -13.01 -2.10 -22.39
C VAL A 431 -13.28 -0.70 -21.82
N ALA A 432 -12.65 -0.34 -20.71
CA ALA A 432 -12.81 0.98 -20.09
C ALA A 432 -12.36 2.14 -21.00
N ASN A 433 -11.40 1.90 -21.89
CA ASN A 433 -10.95 2.86 -22.90
C ASN A 433 -11.79 2.79 -24.21
N ARG A 434 -12.88 2.00 -24.24
CA ARG A 434 -13.79 1.82 -25.40
C ARG A 434 -13.06 1.40 -26.68
N HIS A 435 -12.09 0.51 -26.55
CA HIS A 435 -11.47 -0.12 -27.71
C HIS A 435 -12.41 -1.17 -28.30
N ARG A 436 -12.30 -1.41 -29.60
CA ARG A 436 -13.14 -2.40 -30.30
C ARG A 436 -12.89 -3.80 -29.76
N ILE A 437 -13.98 -4.51 -29.44
CA ILE A 437 -13.98 -5.90 -29.01
C ILE A 437 -13.90 -6.81 -30.22
N TYR A 438 -13.34 -8.00 -30.04
CA TYR A 438 -13.20 -8.99 -31.13
C TYR A 438 -14.56 -9.47 -31.65
N GLN A 439 -14.67 -9.58 -32.96
CA GLN A 439 -15.86 -10.06 -33.64
C GLN A 439 -15.50 -11.16 -34.63
N GLY A 440 -16.51 -11.94 -35.09
CA GLY A 440 -16.33 -13.00 -36.07
C GLY A 440 -15.41 -14.11 -35.60
N GLU A 441 -14.45 -14.49 -36.43
CA GLU A 441 -13.55 -15.63 -36.16
C GLU A 441 -12.67 -15.44 -34.92
N LEU A 442 -12.09 -14.27 -34.70
CA LEU A 442 -11.26 -13.99 -33.54
C LEU A 442 -12.01 -14.17 -32.21
N LYS A 443 -13.29 -13.82 -32.18
CA LYS A 443 -14.16 -14.08 -31.04
C LYS A 443 -14.29 -15.57 -30.78
N ASN A 444 -14.63 -16.34 -31.83
CA ASN A 444 -14.83 -17.78 -31.73
C ASN A 444 -13.52 -18.50 -31.35
N GLU A 445 -12.40 -18.07 -31.91
CA GLU A 445 -11.08 -18.63 -31.63
C GLU A 445 -10.71 -18.46 -30.14
N LEU A 446 -10.94 -17.27 -29.57
CA LEU A 446 -10.65 -17.00 -28.19
C LEU A 446 -11.57 -17.79 -27.23
N GLN A 447 -12.86 -17.91 -27.58
CA GLN A 447 -13.82 -18.73 -26.82
C GLN A 447 -13.42 -20.21 -26.86
N ASN A 448 -13.08 -20.71 -28.04
CA ASN A 448 -12.65 -22.09 -28.25
C ASN A 448 -11.35 -22.38 -27.47
N LEU A 449 -10.42 -21.43 -27.39
CA LEU A 449 -9.20 -21.57 -26.60
C LEU A 449 -9.52 -21.68 -25.12
N ALA A 450 -10.40 -20.83 -24.58
CA ALA A 450 -10.79 -20.89 -23.18
C ALA A 450 -11.50 -22.19 -22.83
N GLN A 451 -12.40 -22.67 -23.71
CA GLN A 451 -13.08 -23.95 -23.54
C GLN A 451 -12.10 -25.14 -23.61
N TYR A 452 -11.16 -25.10 -24.54
CA TYR A 452 -10.13 -26.13 -24.67
C TYR A 452 -9.25 -26.21 -23.43
N LEU A 453 -8.78 -25.07 -22.90
CA LEU A 453 -8.03 -25.04 -21.65
C LEU A 453 -8.82 -25.63 -20.48
N LYS A 454 -10.10 -25.30 -20.38
CA LYS A 454 -10.99 -25.87 -19.39
C LYS A 454 -11.11 -27.40 -19.56
N GLN A 455 -11.30 -27.88 -20.78
CA GLN A 455 -11.45 -29.30 -21.09
C GLN A 455 -10.20 -30.10 -20.73
N ILE A 456 -8.99 -29.67 -21.12
CA ILE A 456 -7.75 -30.36 -20.80
C ILE A 456 -7.38 -30.29 -19.33
N SER A 457 -7.88 -29.27 -18.61
CA SER A 457 -7.63 -29.08 -17.19
C SER A 457 -8.57 -29.88 -16.29
N THR A 458 -9.71 -30.35 -16.80
CA THR A 458 -10.73 -31.06 -16.04
C THR A 458 -10.63 -32.55 -16.29
N GLY A 459 -10.55 -33.34 -15.23
CA GLY A 459 -10.57 -34.81 -15.28
C GLY A 459 -11.99 -35.36 -15.46
N GLU A 460 -12.13 -36.70 -15.57
CA GLU A 460 -13.42 -37.39 -15.70
C GLU A 460 -14.32 -37.19 -14.47
N ASP A 461 -13.72 -36.96 -13.32
CA ASP A 461 -14.39 -36.66 -12.03
C ASP A 461 -14.80 -35.19 -11.86
N GLY A 462 -14.55 -34.36 -12.85
CA GLY A 462 -14.84 -32.92 -12.84
C GLY A 462 -13.83 -32.09 -12.06
N LYS A 463 -12.78 -32.67 -11.48
CA LYS A 463 -11.71 -31.98 -10.76
C LYS A 463 -10.54 -31.66 -11.67
N LEU A 464 -9.66 -30.76 -11.19
CA LEU A 464 -8.44 -30.41 -11.88
C LEU A 464 -7.53 -31.66 -12.07
N ASN A 465 -7.06 -31.84 -13.29
CA ASN A 465 -6.11 -32.90 -13.62
C ASN A 465 -4.86 -32.32 -14.31
N LEU A 466 -3.85 -31.99 -13.51
CA LEU A 466 -2.58 -31.43 -14.03
C LEU A 466 -1.84 -32.39 -14.96
N ARG A 467 -1.97 -33.69 -14.74
CA ARG A 467 -1.34 -34.72 -15.57
C ARG A 467 -1.95 -34.72 -16.97
N ASN A 468 -3.27 -34.52 -17.06
CA ASN A 468 -3.96 -34.39 -18.35
C ASN A 468 -3.50 -33.15 -19.13
N VAL A 469 -3.31 -32.02 -18.44
CA VAL A 469 -2.74 -30.80 -19.05
C VAL A 469 -1.35 -31.08 -19.61
N MET A 470 -0.50 -31.78 -18.84
CA MET A 470 0.85 -32.14 -19.29
C MET A 470 0.84 -33.04 -20.53
N LEU A 471 -0.06 -34.03 -20.58
CA LEU A 471 -0.18 -34.94 -21.73
C LEU A 471 -0.61 -34.22 -23.03
N HIS A 472 -1.43 -33.17 -22.91
CA HIS A 472 -1.90 -32.37 -24.05
C HIS A 472 -1.09 -31.08 -24.28
N ALA A 473 0.04 -30.91 -23.60
CA ALA A 473 0.82 -29.66 -23.64
C ALA A 473 1.35 -29.32 -25.06
N ASP A 474 1.84 -30.33 -25.79
CA ASP A 474 2.36 -30.14 -27.16
C ASP A 474 1.24 -29.79 -28.14
N GLU A 475 0.10 -30.47 -28.04
CA GLU A 475 -1.07 -30.15 -28.88
C GLU A 475 -1.60 -28.74 -28.63
N ALA A 476 -1.71 -28.38 -27.36
CA ALA A 476 -2.13 -27.05 -26.93
C ALA A 476 -1.15 -25.95 -27.40
N SER A 477 0.16 -26.21 -27.31
CA SER A 477 1.20 -25.31 -27.80
C SER A 477 1.11 -25.08 -29.30
N ASN A 478 0.96 -26.16 -30.09
CA ASN A 478 0.80 -26.11 -31.53
C ASN A 478 -0.47 -25.31 -31.93
N ARG A 479 -1.57 -25.50 -31.20
CA ARG A 479 -2.80 -24.74 -31.40
C ARG A 479 -2.62 -23.25 -31.12
N ILE A 480 -1.92 -22.88 -30.08
CA ILE A 480 -1.61 -21.49 -29.74
C ILE A 480 -0.71 -20.87 -30.82
N ASP A 481 0.29 -21.60 -31.32
CA ASP A 481 1.18 -21.15 -32.39
C ASP A 481 0.41 -20.91 -33.70
N ALA A 482 -0.53 -21.78 -34.02
CA ALA A 482 -1.40 -21.60 -35.18
C ALA A 482 -2.26 -20.32 -35.06
N LEU A 483 -2.88 -20.08 -33.91
CA LEU A 483 -3.65 -18.86 -33.64
C LEU A 483 -2.78 -17.60 -33.72
N GLN A 484 -1.55 -17.65 -33.20
CA GLN A 484 -0.61 -16.55 -33.29
C GLN A 484 -0.20 -16.25 -34.74
N ALA A 485 0.11 -17.29 -35.52
CA ALA A 485 0.47 -17.15 -36.93
C ALA A 485 -0.70 -16.58 -37.75
N GLU A 486 -1.92 -17.02 -37.46
CA GLU A 486 -3.11 -16.54 -38.14
C GLU A 486 -3.42 -15.08 -37.83
N LEU A 487 -3.28 -14.67 -36.55
CA LEU A 487 -3.39 -13.26 -36.17
C LEU A 487 -2.40 -12.39 -36.96
N LEU A 488 -1.13 -12.81 -37.02
CA LEU A 488 -0.08 -12.04 -37.70
C LEU A 488 -0.36 -11.90 -39.20
N ARG A 489 -1.01 -12.88 -39.84
CA ARG A 489 -1.44 -12.79 -41.26
C ARG A 489 -2.56 -11.79 -41.48
N ARG A 490 -3.42 -11.57 -40.45
CA ARG A 490 -4.58 -10.66 -40.50
C ARG A 490 -4.25 -9.20 -40.17
N ILE A 491 -3.06 -8.91 -39.62
CA ILE A 491 -2.66 -7.54 -39.29
C ILE A 491 -2.74 -6.57 -40.47
N PRO A 492 -2.35 -6.92 -41.72
CA PRO A 492 -2.42 -6.00 -42.87
C PRO A 492 -3.84 -5.59 -43.26
N ASP A 493 -4.89 -6.31 -42.85
CA ASP A 493 -6.28 -6.09 -43.28
C ASP A 493 -7.01 -4.94 -42.55
N ASP A 494 -6.33 -4.08 -41.84
CA ASP A 494 -6.80 -2.82 -41.17
C ASP A 494 -8.03 -2.96 -40.23
N LYS A 495 -8.46 -4.17 -39.92
CA LYS A 495 -9.67 -4.41 -39.09
C LYS A 495 -9.40 -4.41 -37.58
N LEU A 496 -8.15 -4.60 -37.16
CA LEU A 496 -7.73 -4.64 -35.78
C LEU A 496 -6.80 -3.46 -35.42
N SER A 497 -7.08 -2.84 -34.27
CA SER A 497 -6.14 -1.85 -33.73
C SER A 497 -4.88 -2.55 -33.22
N VAL A 498 -3.73 -1.87 -33.24
CA VAL A 498 -2.46 -2.38 -32.68
C VAL A 498 -2.66 -2.87 -31.23
N ARG A 499 -3.42 -2.13 -30.44
CA ARG A 499 -3.75 -2.52 -29.06
C ARG A 499 -4.65 -3.76 -28.97
N GLY A 500 -5.55 -3.95 -29.93
CA GLY A 500 -6.36 -5.16 -30.02
C GLY A 500 -5.51 -6.38 -30.34
N CYS A 501 -4.56 -6.27 -31.26
CA CYS A 501 -3.60 -7.33 -31.55
C CYS A 501 -2.74 -7.66 -30.36
N GLU A 502 -2.22 -6.66 -29.67
CA GLU A 502 -1.38 -6.82 -28.47
C GLU A 502 -2.14 -7.53 -27.34
N LEU A 503 -3.40 -7.15 -27.09
CA LEU A 503 -4.22 -7.81 -26.07
C LEU A 503 -4.53 -9.26 -26.45
N TYR A 504 -4.83 -9.55 -27.74
CA TYR A 504 -5.05 -10.92 -28.20
C TYR A 504 -3.81 -11.79 -27.97
N LEU A 505 -2.63 -11.27 -28.30
CA LEU A 505 -1.36 -11.95 -28.01
C LEU A 505 -1.17 -12.19 -26.52
N ASN A 506 -1.58 -11.29 -25.64
CA ASN A 506 -1.50 -11.49 -24.20
C ASN A 506 -2.43 -12.63 -23.72
N PHE A 507 -3.62 -12.82 -24.33
CA PHE A 507 -4.45 -14.00 -24.07
C PHE A 507 -3.73 -15.30 -24.45
N LEU A 508 -3.07 -15.32 -25.62
CA LEU A 508 -2.31 -16.49 -26.07
C LEU A 508 -1.08 -16.75 -25.18
N VAL A 509 -0.37 -15.71 -24.77
CA VAL A 509 0.78 -15.81 -23.87
C VAL A 509 0.35 -16.37 -22.52
N PHE A 510 -0.76 -15.89 -21.95
CA PHE A 510 -1.30 -16.45 -20.71
C PHE A 510 -1.62 -17.95 -20.86
N ALA A 511 -2.32 -18.34 -21.92
CA ALA A 511 -2.67 -19.72 -22.18
C ALA A 511 -1.43 -20.63 -22.25
N ARG A 512 -0.39 -20.19 -22.97
CA ARG A 512 0.89 -20.91 -23.06
C ARG A 512 1.58 -21.02 -21.70
N GLU A 513 1.65 -19.92 -20.98
CA GLU A 513 2.28 -19.89 -19.67
C GLU A 513 1.55 -20.79 -18.67
N PHE A 514 0.22 -20.78 -18.68
CA PHE A 514 -0.60 -21.67 -17.87
C PHE A 514 -0.26 -23.14 -18.13
N ILE A 515 -0.27 -23.58 -19.40
CA ILE A 515 0.04 -24.96 -19.79
C ILE A 515 1.45 -25.37 -19.33
N ASN A 516 2.44 -24.52 -19.60
CA ASN A 516 3.84 -24.79 -19.24
C ASN A 516 4.00 -24.91 -17.71
N ARG A 517 3.37 -24.04 -16.95
CA ARG A 517 3.46 -24.06 -15.47
C ARG A 517 2.70 -25.24 -14.88
N CYS A 518 1.53 -25.58 -15.41
CA CYS A 518 0.81 -26.79 -15.01
C CYS A 518 1.65 -28.06 -15.26
N SER A 519 2.31 -28.15 -16.41
CA SER A 519 3.17 -29.29 -16.75
C SER A 519 4.36 -29.40 -15.78
N ILE A 520 5.01 -28.28 -15.43
CA ILE A 520 6.09 -28.26 -14.44
C ILE A 520 5.58 -28.71 -13.08
N VAL A 521 4.41 -28.21 -12.66
CA VAL A 521 3.82 -28.57 -11.36
C VAL A 521 3.43 -30.05 -11.34
N ALA A 522 2.88 -30.59 -12.41
CA ALA A 522 2.55 -32.03 -12.54
C ALA A 522 3.80 -32.92 -12.34
N VAL A 523 4.94 -32.55 -12.95
CA VAL A 523 6.20 -33.26 -12.76
C VAL A 523 6.69 -33.17 -11.32
N LEU A 524 6.62 -31.99 -10.72
CA LEU A 524 7.07 -31.76 -9.34
C LEU A 524 6.19 -32.49 -8.31
N SER A 525 4.87 -32.58 -8.54
CA SER A 525 3.97 -33.36 -7.71
C SER A 525 4.30 -34.85 -7.79
N GLY A 526 4.58 -35.38 -8.99
CA GLY A 526 5.03 -36.76 -9.16
C GLY A 526 6.37 -37.06 -8.43
N GLN A 527 7.31 -36.10 -8.43
CA GLN A 527 8.56 -36.23 -7.66
C GLN A 527 8.30 -36.26 -6.13
N LEU A 528 7.34 -35.49 -5.65
CA LEU A 528 6.94 -35.51 -4.24
C LEU A 528 6.38 -36.84 -3.83
N ASP A 529 5.54 -37.48 -4.68
CA ASP A 529 5.00 -38.82 -4.44
C ASP A 529 6.11 -39.86 -4.34
N GLU A 530 7.12 -39.81 -5.22
CA GLU A 530 8.28 -40.69 -5.16
C GLU A 530 9.12 -40.48 -3.88
N ILE A 531 9.30 -39.23 -3.42
CA ILE A 531 10.03 -38.91 -2.19
C ILE A 531 9.26 -39.45 -0.96
N ALA A 532 7.94 -39.37 -0.97
CA ALA A 532 7.10 -39.84 0.11
C ALA A 532 7.08 -41.38 0.22
N GLN A 533 7.22 -42.11 -0.91
CA GLN A 533 7.26 -43.55 -0.95
C GLN A 533 8.63 -44.17 -0.57
N ARG A 534 9.69 -43.40 -0.66
CA ARG A 534 11.04 -43.78 -0.20
C ARG A 534 11.22 -43.54 1.31
#